data_665d93d804f37a6bff0d6bd51a1a7d91
#
_entry.id   665d93d804f37a6bff0d6bd51a1a7d91
#
_cell.length_a   1.000
_cell.length_b   1.000
_cell.length_c   1.000
_cell.angle_alpha   90.00
_cell.angle_beta   90.00
_cell.angle_gamma   90.00
#
_symmetry.space_group_name_H-M   'P 1'
#
loop_
_entity.id
_entity.type
_entity.pdbx_description
1 polymer ?
#
loop_
_entity_poly.entity_id
_entity_poly.type
_entity_poly.pdbx_seq_one_letter_code
_entity_poly.pdbx_strand_id
1 'polypeptide(L)'
;MRINAAFQGKQLSMEAAPCEVRKVISLPDKEYAFFKKHLMYEYDFLRKNADQMGFRNGTRQCVLVMGESSEDGVLVDSSGYGYARYTAPFLGARSYMTLREQNLQANGELKHLTSDDLAILRAKHTLWVYGVGGEQADFSHCRIAGLSFGDMQFNGACFRDAVLEDVDFGNAGVCGADFTGARFVYCKMDGIAAEECVFQNAVFENCTLAQAHLAHSNLTGATMKDCLLCGTDMRRCCIENLSLEDTELEDAYTQGVMKREQDWQQSFGSEMVMG
;
A
#
# COMPACT_ATOMS: atom_id res chain seq x y z
N MET A 1 3.96 19.10 -21.82
CA MET A 1 4.99 18.40 -21.09
C MET A 1 5.31 17.11 -21.82
N ARG A 2 6.55 16.84 -22.22
CA ARG A 2 6.91 15.67 -23.03
C ARG A 2 7.61 14.65 -22.14
N ILE A 3 7.14 13.40 -22.11
CA ILE A 3 7.88 12.28 -21.54
C ILE A 3 8.90 11.83 -22.56
N ASN A 4 10.17 11.79 -22.15
CA ASN A 4 11.22 11.13 -22.91
C ASN A 4 11.47 9.77 -22.24
N ALA A 5 10.88 8.72 -22.75
CA ALA A 5 11.23 7.36 -22.40
C ALA A 5 12.28 6.88 -23.44
N ALA A 6 13.50 6.61 -23.00
CA ALA A 6 14.52 6.02 -23.82
C ALA A 6 14.44 4.49 -23.71
N PHE A 7 14.08 3.82 -24.79
CA PHE A 7 14.10 2.37 -24.88
C PHE A 7 14.88 1.95 -26.12
N GLN A 8 15.92 1.14 -25.96
CA GLN A 8 16.82 0.70 -27.03
C GLN A 8 17.25 1.82 -27.98
N GLY A 9 17.54 3.01 -27.45
CA GLY A 9 17.98 4.14 -28.24
C GLY A 9 16.89 4.84 -29.08
N LYS A 10 15.62 4.42 -28.99
CA LYS A 10 14.49 5.14 -29.58
C LYS A 10 13.84 6.04 -28.53
N GLN A 11 13.79 7.31 -28.85
CA GLN A 11 13.07 8.31 -28.05
C GLN A 11 11.58 8.26 -28.37
N LEU A 12 10.76 7.86 -27.38
CA LEU A 12 9.30 7.96 -27.48
C LEU A 12 8.89 9.26 -26.77
N SER A 13 8.33 10.20 -27.53
CA SER A 13 7.90 11.49 -26.98
C SER A 13 6.42 11.45 -26.62
N MET A 14 6.09 11.83 -25.41
CA MET A 14 4.70 11.95 -24.91
C MET A 14 4.52 13.23 -24.10
N GLU A 15 3.30 13.77 -24.11
CA GLU A 15 2.95 14.93 -23.29
C GLU A 15 2.67 14.52 -21.83
N ALA A 16 3.71 14.32 -21.05
CA ALA A 16 3.62 14.13 -19.60
C ALA A 16 4.96 14.48 -18.91
N ALA A 17 5.00 14.45 -17.58
CA ALA A 17 6.23 14.67 -16.82
C ALA A 17 7.31 13.64 -17.19
N PRO A 18 8.60 13.99 -17.18
CA PRO A 18 9.69 13.05 -17.43
C PRO A 18 9.53 11.82 -16.53
N CYS A 19 9.43 10.65 -17.13
CA CYS A 19 9.20 9.38 -16.46
C CYS A 19 10.14 8.32 -17.01
N GLU A 20 10.75 7.56 -16.13
CA GLU A 20 11.53 6.36 -16.45
C GLU A 20 10.65 5.13 -16.19
N VAL A 21 10.30 4.39 -17.22
CA VAL A 21 9.53 3.15 -17.08
C VAL A 21 10.47 2.02 -16.64
N ARG A 22 10.27 1.52 -15.41
CA ARG A 22 11.11 0.47 -14.80
C ARG A 22 10.54 -0.93 -14.98
N LYS A 23 9.21 -1.06 -14.92
CA LYS A 23 8.50 -2.32 -15.07
C LYS A 23 7.30 -2.16 -15.99
N VAL A 24 6.92 -3.25 -16.64
CA VAL A 24 5.69 -3.35 -17.42
C VAL A 24 4.89 -4.51 -16.87
N ILE A 25 3.60 -4.29 -16.63
CA ILE A 25 2.65 -5.35 -16.27
C ILE A 25 1.54 -5.43 -17.31
N SER A 26 1.10 -6.64 -17.61
CA SER A 26 -0.05 -6.90 -18.46
C SER A 26 -1.21 -7.40 -17.62
N LEU A 27 -2.39 -6.85 -17.86
CA LEU A 27 -3.64 -7.28 -17.25
C LEU A 27 -4.54 -7.87 -18.32
N PRO A 28 -5.42 -8.83 -17.99
CA PRO A 28 -6.52 -9.22 -18.88
C PRO A 28 -7.27 -7.98 -19.37
N ASP A 29 -7.63 -7.95 -20.65
CA ASP A 29 -8.19 -6.75 -21.30
C ASP A 29 -9.40 -6.16 -20.57
N LYS A 30 -10.25 -7.01 -19.96
CA LYS A 30 -11.41 -6.59 -19.17
C LYS A 30 -10.98 -5.84 -17.90
N GLU A 31 -9.97 -6.34 -17.21
CA GLU A 31 -9.40 -5.72 -16.01
C GLU A 31 -8.70 -4.41 -16.37
N TYR A 32 -7.93 -4.41 -17.44
CA TYR A 32 -7.27 -3.20 -17.94
C TYR A 32 -8.27 -2.10 -18.31
N ALA A 33 -9.35 -2.45 -19.00
CA ALA A 33 -10.38 -1.48 -19.38
C ALA A 33 -11.02 -0.81 -18.15
N PHE A 34 -11.29 -1.59 -17.09
CA PHE A 34 -11.80 -1.06 -15.83
C PHE A 34 -10.75 -0.18 -15.14
N PHE A 35 -9.52 -0.68 -14.99
CA PHE A 35 -8.39 0.02 -14.41
C PHE A 35 -8.18 1.38 -15.10
N LYS A 36 -8.08 1.39 -16.43
CA LYS A 36 -7.94 2.61 -17.21
C LYS A 36 -9.07 3.61 -16.99
N LYS A 37 -10.32 3.15 -16.97
CA LYS A 37 -11.48 4.02 -16.76
C LYS A 37 -11.45 4.69 -15.38
N HIS A 38 -11.10 3.93 -14.35
CA HIS A 38 -11.07 4.42 -12.97
C HIS A 38 -9.94 5.41 -12.75
N LEU A 39 -8.75 5.10 -13.27
CA LEU A 39 -7.57 5.94 -13.14
C LEU A 39 -7.60 7.21 -14.00
N MET A 40 -8.23 7.16 -15.16
CA MET A 40 -8.37 8.35 -16.01
C MET A 40 -9.20 9.44 -15.31
N TYR A 41 -10.16 9.05 -14.46
CA TYR A 41 -10.90 10.00 -13.64
C TYR A 41 -10.01 10.70 -12.61
N GLU A 42 -9.19 9.94 -11.88
CA GLU A 42 -8.20 10.49 -10.95
C GLU A 42 -7.13 11.33 -11.67
N TYR A 43 -6.68 10.88 -12.83
CA TYR A 43 -5.72 11.62 -13.65
C TYR A 43 -6.23 12.99 -14.08
N ASP A 44 -7.47 13.08 -14.54
CA ASP A 44 -8.06 14.37 -14.95
C ASP A 44 -8.18 15.33 -13.76
N PHE A 45 -8.52 14.82 -12.60
CA PHE A 45 -8.54 15.60 -11.35
C PHE A 45 -7.14 16.10 -11.00
N LEU A 46 -6.14 15.23 -10.98
CA LEU A 46 -4.75 15.56 -10.68
C LEU A 46 -4.15 16.53 -11.69
N ARG A 47 -4.45 16.35 -12.97
CA ARG A 47 -3.98 17.24 -14.04
C ARG A 47 -4.52 18.67 -13.88
N LYS A 48 -5.79 18.81 -13.51
CA LYS A 48 -6.42 20.12 -13.26
C LYS A 48 -5.84 20.84 -12.05
N ASN A 49 -5.31 20.09 -11.07
CA ASN A 49 -4.80 20.62 -9.82
C ASN A 49 -3.25 20.51 -9.71
N ALA A 50 -2.56 20.13 -10.79
CA ALA A 50 -1.12 19.86 -10.80
C ALA A 50 -0.28 21.04 -10.26
N ASP A 51 -0.63 22.27 -10.66
CA ASP A 51 0.09 23.47 -10.25
C ASP A 51 -0.09 23.78 -8.75
N GLN A 52 -1.21 23.38 -8.17
CA GLN A 52 -1.50 23.56 -6.73
C GLN A 52 -0.83 22.49 -5.85
N MET A 53 -0.52 21.33 -6.42
CA MET A 53 0.03 20.19 -5.68
C MET A 53 1.57 20.16 -5.69
N GLY A 54 2.25 21.14 -6.25
CA GLY A 54 3.70 21.34 -6.14
C GLY A 54 4.52 20.22 -6.77
N PHE A 55 4.21 19.78 -7.97
CA PHE A 55 5.02 18.79 -8.70
C PHE A 55 6.43 19.34 -8.94
N ARG A 56 7.40 18.81 -8.19
CA ARG A 56 8.81 19.21 -8.34
C ARG A 56 9.43 18.59 -9.59
N ASN A 57 10.31 19.32 -10.24
CA ASN A 57 11.10 18.86 -11.38
C ASN A 57 12.01 17.70 -10.98
N GLY A 58 11.83 16.54 -11.59
CA GLY A 58 12.65 15.34 -11.42
C GLY A 58 12.21 14.24 -12.38
N THR A 59 13.12 13.32 -12.70
CA THR A 59 12.76 12.09 -13.44
C THR A 59 12.00 11.17 -12.50
N ARG A 60 10.74 10.87 -12.84
CA ARG A 60 9.90 9.95 -12.05
C ARG A 60 10.12 8.54 -12.50
N GLN A 61 10.05 7.62 -11.56
CA GLN A 61 10.05 6.18 -11.80
C GLN A 61 8.61 5.72 -11.95
N CYS A 62 8.31 5.00 -13.02
CA CYS A 62 6.96 4.59 -13.36
C CYS A 62 6.89 3.10 -13.67
N VAL A 63 5.74 2.50 -13.38
CA VAL A 63 5.33 1.20 -13.89
C VAL A 63 4.33 1.43 -15.02
N LEU A 64 4.49 0.74 -16.13
CA LEU A 64 3.54 0.75 -17.22
C LEU A 64 2.56 -0.40 -17.07
N VAL A 65 1.27 -0.09 -16.94
CA VAL A 65 0.16 -1.05 -16.87
C VAL A 65 -0.57 -1.03 -18.21
N MET A 66 -0.80 -2.20 -18.83
CA MET A 66 -1.49 -2.31 -20.11
C MET A 66 -2.36 -3.58 -20.19
N GLY A 67 -3.29 -3.61 -21.13
CA GLY A 67 -4.06 -4.81 -21.45
C GLY A 67 -3.28 -5.77 -22.33
N GLU A 68 -3.62 -7.07 -22.27
CA GLU A 68 -2.97 -8.12 -23.07
C GLU A 68 -3.03 -7.85 -24.58
N SER A 69 -4.14 -7.29 -25.06
CA SER A 69 -4.32 -6.92 -26.47
C SER A 69 -4.26 -5.40 -26.72
N SER A 70 -4.01 -4.60 -25.68
CA SER A 70 -4.02 -3.14 -25.79
C SER A 70 -2.77 -2.59 -26.46
N GLU A 71 -2.93 -1.57 -27.30
CA GLU A 71 -1.82 -0.81 -27.88
C GLU A 71 -1.36 0.33 -26.97
N ASP A 72 -2.18 0.74 -26.02
CA ASP A 72 -1.90 1.77 -25.03
C ASP A 72 -1.73 1.20 -23.61
N GLY A 73 -1.21 2.00 -22.71
CA GLY A 73 -1.04 1.67 -21.32
C GLY A 73 -1.21 2.88 -20.41
N VAL A 74 -1.20 2.66 -19.12
CA VAL A 74 -1.24 3.71 -18.09
C VAL A 74 0.07 3.68 -17.32
N LEU A 75 0.71 4.84 -17.18
CA LEU A 75 1.89 5.02 -16.35
C LEU A 75 1.47 5.27 -14.90
N VAL A 76 1.96 4.46 -13.99
CA VAL A 76 1.76 4.57 -12.55
C VAL A 76 3.07 5.03 -11.92
N ASP A 77 3.06 6.16 -11.22
CA ASP A 77 4.24 6.71 -10.56
C ASP A 77 4.64 5.83 -9.37
N SER A 78 5.86 5.35 -9.37
CA SER A 78 6.46 4.52 -8.30
C SER A 78 7.64 5.19 -7.62
N SER A 79 7.76 6.51 -7.70
CA SER A 79 8.95 7.26 -7.24
C SER A 79 9.15 7.32 -5.72
N GLY A 80 8.38 6.60 -4.92
CA GLY A 80 8.62 6.42 -3.48
C GLY A 80 8.34 7.63 -2.59
N TYR A 81 7.84 8.74 -3.14
CA TYR A 81 7.46 9.93 -2.35
C TYR A 81 5.97 9.90 -1.97
N GLY A 82 5.53 8.83 -1.35
CA GLY A 82 4.24 8.77 -0.66
C GLY A 82 2.99 8.63 -1.53
N TYR A 83 3.10 8.75 -2.85
CA TYR A 83 1.92 8.77 -3.71
C TYR A 83 2.18 8.01 -5.00
N ALA A 84 1.61 6.82 -5.16
CA ALA A 84 1.47 6.23 -6.48
C ALA A 84 0.47 7.09 -7.26
N ARG A 85 0.99 8.01 -8.07
CA ARG A 85 0.19 8.90 -8.90
C ARG A 85 0.17 8.37 -10.32
N TYR A 86 -0.99 8.42 -10.94
CA TYR A 86 -1.15 8.06 -12.32
C TYR A 86 -0.65 9.22 -13.16
N THR A 87 0.30 8.98 -14.05
CA THR A 87 1.00 10.06 -14.71
C THR A 87 0.48 10.36 -16.10
N ALA A 88 0.12 9.38 -16.92
CA ALA A 88 -0.47 9.60 -18.24
C ALA A 88 -0.83 8.28 -18.97
N PRO A 89 -1.77 8.30 -19.92
CA PRO A 89 -1.89 7.23 -20.91
C PRO A 89 -0.64 7.17 -21.79
N PHE A 90 -0.19 5.94 -22.10
CA PHE A 90 0.99 5.67 -22.93
C PHE A 90 0.61 4.99 -24.24
N LEU A 91 0.71 5.71 -25.34
CA LEU A 91 0.49 5.16 -26.68
C LEU A 91 1.74 4.39 -27.14
N GLY A 92 1.56 3.20 -27.70
CA GLY A 92 2.67 2.33 -28.14
C GLY A 92 3.27 1.47 -27.03
N ALA A 93 2.57 1.25 -25.92
CA ALA A 93 2.97 0.43 -24.80
C ALA A 93 3.35 -1.00 -25.21
N ARG A 94 2.66 -1.58 -26.20
CA ARG A 94 2.91 -2.94 -26.68
C ARG A 94 4.30 -3.12 -27.30
N SER A 95 4.80 -2.11 -27.99
CA SER A 95 6.18 -2.12 -28.52
C SER A 95 7.23 -2.17 -27.41
N TYR A 96 6.83 -1.82 -26.20
CA TYR A 96 7.69 -1.83 -25.00
C TYR A 96 7.76 -3.21 -24.34
N MET A 97 6.71 -4.04 -24.48
CA MET A 97 6.59 -5.33 -23.77
C MET A 97 7.52 -6.44 -24.25
N THR A 98 7.96 -6.40 -25.48
CA THR A 98 8.62 -7.53 -26.13
C THR A 98 10.00 -7.90 -25.55
N LEU A 99 10.45 -7.25 -24.47
CA LEU A 99 11.88 -7.34 -24.05
C LEU A 99 12.15 -7.59 -22.56
N ARG A 100 11.16 -7.78 -21.67
CA ARG A 100 11.46 -7.85 -20.24
C ARG A 100 10.84 -8.98 -19.41
N GLU A 101 10.33 -10.04 -20.02
CA GLU A 101 9.81 -11.23 -19.30
C GLU A 101 10.89 -12.20 -18.77
N GLN A 102 12.15 -11.81 -18.69
CA GLN A 102 13.18 -12.70 -18.17
C GLN A 102 13.79 -12.16 -16.87
N ASN A 103 13.67 -12.97 -15.83
CA ASN A 103 14.37 -12.97 -14.54
C ASN A 103 13.65 -12.41 -13.32
N LEU A 104 12.91 -13.27 -12.64
CA LEU A 104 12.78 -13.27 -11.18
C LEU A 104 12.63 -14.72 -10.69
N GLN A 105 13.73 -15.34 -10.27
CA GLN A 105 13.71 -16.53 -9.41
C GLN A 105 14.23 -16.13 -8.03
N ALA A 106 13.44 -16.41 -6.99
CA ALA A 106 13.73 -16.09 -5.61
C ALA A 106 14.57 -17.21 -4.96
N ASN A 107 15.65 -16.86 -4.30
CA ASN A 107 16.31 -17.66 -3.27
C ASN A 107 15.69 -17.31 -1.92
N GLY A 108 15.45 -18.31 -1.06
CA GLY A 108 14.79 -18.34 0.24
C GLY A 108 15.05 -17.24 1.28
N GLU A 109 15.37 -16.04 0.87
CA GLU A 109 15.38 -14.81 1.67
C GLU A 109 14.01 -14.12 1.57
N LEU A 110 13.64 -13.36 2.61
CA LEU A 110 12.44 -12.52 2.58
C LEU A 110 12.46 -11.68 1.30
N LYS A 111 11.36 -11.71 0.55
CA LYS A 111 11.24 -10.92 -0.68
C LYS A 111 11.30 -9.44 -0.34
N HIS A 112 12.35 -8.77 -0.79
CA HIS A 112 12.45 -7.32 -0.68
C HIS A 112 11.51 -6.66 -1.67
N LEU A 113 10.54 -5.88 -1.15
CA LEU A 113 9.62 -5.11 -1.97
C LEU A 113 10.25 -3.79 -2.38
N THR A 114 10.10 -3.48 -3.66
CA THR A 114 10.47 -2.19 -4.24
C THR A 114 9.24 -1.29 -4.38
N SER A 115 9.45 0.01 -4.63
CA SER A 115 8.36 0.93 -4.97
C SER A 115 7.58 0.48 -6.22
N ASP A 116 8.23 -0.16 -7.17
CA ASP A 116 7.58 -0.71 -8.36
C ASP A 116 6.66 -1.89 -8.01
N ASP A 117 7.09 -2.79 -7.09
CA ASP A 117 6.25 -3.88 -6.60
C ASP A 117 5.03 -3.34 -5.85
N LEU A 118 5.22 -2.30 -5.03
CA LEU A 118 4.13 -1.64 -4.32
C LEU A 118 3.09 -1.05 -5.28
N ALA A 119 3.54 -0.39 -6.36
CA ALA A 119 2.64 0.14 -7.39
C ALA A 119 1.84 -0.96 -8.10
N ILE A 120 2.46 -2.11 -8.39
CA ILE A 120 1.80 -3.27 -9.00
C ILE A 120 0.77 -3.87 -8.04
N LEU A 121 1.15 -4.09 -6.79
CA LEU A 121 0.25 -4.62 -5.77
C LEU A 121 -0.96 -3.70 -5.58
N ARG A 122 -0.75 -2.39 -5.53
CA ARG A 122 -1.84 -1.41 -5.46
C ARG A 122 -2.80 -1.53 -6.65
N ALA A 123 -2.26 -1.61 -7.88
CA ALA A 123 -3.08 -1.71 -9.07
C ALA A 123 -3.98 -2.96 -9.04
N LYS A 124 -3.40 -4.12 -8.73
CA LYS A 124 -4.14 -5.38 -8.62
C LYS A 124 -5.16 -5.37 -7.48
N HIS A 125 -4.76 -4.85 -6.32
CA HIS A 125 -5.64 -4.76 -5.16
C HIS A 125 -6.84 -3.85 -5.41
N THR A 126 -6.65 -2.73 -6.11
CA THR A 126 -7.75 -1.85 -6.50
C THR A 126 -8.80 -2.62 -7.32
N LEU A 127 -8.38 -3.40 -8.31
CA LEU A 127 -9.30 -4.23 -9.09
C LEU A 127 -10.03 -5.27 -8.24
N TRP A 128 -9.32 -5.88 -7.29
CA TRP A 128 -9.89 -6.85 -6.35
C TRP A 128 -10.96 -6.23 -5.45
N VAL A 129 -10.70 -5.08 -4.88
CA VAL A 129 -11.67 -4.34 -4.03
C VAL A 129 -12.96 -4.01 -4.79
N TYR A 130 -12.85 -3.68 -6.07
CA TYR A 130 -14.04 -3.42 -6.91
C TYR A 130 -14.71 -4.68 -7.47
N GLY A 131 -14.20 -5.89 -7.18
CA GLY A 131 -14.76 -7.15 -7.64
C GLY A 131 -14.74 -7.33 -9.16
N VAL A 132 -13.78 -6.71 -9.84
CA VAL A 132 -13.68 -6.74 -11.33
C VAL A 132 -12.48 -7.54 -11.83
N GLY A 133 -11.82 -8.24 -10.96
CA GLY A 133 -10.61 -9.02 -11.19
C GLY A 133 -9.51 -8.58 -10.24
N GLY A 134 -8.25 -8.69 -10.65
CA GLY A 134 -7.11 -8.36 -9.81
C GLY A 134 -6.84 -9.40 -8.72
N GLU A 135 -6.06 -9.02 -7.73
CA GLU A 135 -5.64 -9.88 -6.62
C GLU A 135 -5.61 -9.05 -5.33
N GLN A 136 -6.00 -9.66 -4.22
CA GLN A 136 -5.75 -9.09 -2.89
C GLN A 136 -4.25 -8.84 -2.72
N ALA A 137 -3.87 -7.66 -2.23
CA ALA A 137 -2.47 -7.39 -1.99
C ALA A 137 -1.94 -8.31 -0.89
N ASP A 138 -0.88 -9.04 -1.24
CA ASP A 138 -0.19 -9.96 -0.34
C ASP A 138 1.25 -9.49 -0.12
N PHE A 139 1.51 -9.00 1.07
CA PHE A 139 2.80 -8.56 1.59
C PHE A 139 3.38 -9.58 2.58
N SER A 140 2.75 -10.77 2.72
CA SER A 140 3.17 -11.76 3.70
C SER A 140 4.61 -12.20 3.46
N HIS A 141 5.34 -12.39 4.57
CA HIS A 141 6.76 -12.78 4.55
C HIS A 141 7.66 -11.88 3.68
N CYS A 142 7.24 -10.62 3.43
CA CYS A 142 8.05 -9.66 2.70
C CYS A 142 8.83 -8.76 3.65
N ARG A 143 9.98 -8.26 3.19
CA ARG A 143 10.68 -7.14 3.82
C ARG A 143 10.39 -5.88 3.03
N ILE A 144 9.84 -4.89 3.71
CA ILE A 144 9.49 -3.57 3.18
C ILE A 144 10.34 -2.56 3.94
N ALA A 145 11.25 -1.86 3.26
CA ALA A 145 12.16 -0.94 3.91
C ALA A 145 12.21 0.40 3.18
N GLY A 146 12.11 1.51 3.93
CA GLY A 146 12.22 2.87 3.41
C GLY A 146 11.17 3.23 2.36
N LEU A 147 10.01 2.56 2.34
CA LEU A 147 8.92 2.85 1.42
C LEU A 147 7.85 3.71 2.08
N SER A 148 7.10 4.44 1.26
CA SER A 148 5.93 5.16 1.73
C SER A 148 4.66 4.62 1.08
N PHE A 149 3.66 4.36 1.92
CA PHE A 149 2.30 4.00 1.52
C PHE A 149 1.43 5.24 1.29
N GLY A 150 1.81 6.38 1.88
CA GLY A 150 1.13 7.67 1.69
C GLY A 150 -0.37 7.57 1.94
N ASP A 151 -1.16 7.91 0.92
CA ASP A 151 -2.63 7.83 0.92
C ASP A 151 -3.15 6.59 0.15
N MET A 152 -2.32 5.55 0.02
CA MET A 152 -2.70 4.31 -0.67
C MET A 152 -3.75 3.53 0.14
N GLN A 153 -4.66 2.85 -0.58
CA GLN A 153 -5.70 2.03 0.01
C GLN A 153 -5.36 0.56 -0.17
N PHE A 154 -5.17 -0.14 0.96
CA PHE A 154 -4.86 -1.56 1.05
C PHE A 154 -5.80 -2.24 2.07
N ASN A 155 -7.06 -1.82 2.09
CA ASN A 155 -8.07 -2.40 2.99
C ASN A 155 -8.21 -3.91 2.74
N GLY A 156 -8.12 -4.70 3.82
CA GLY A 156 -8.15 -6.16 3.74
C GLY A 156 -6.89 -6.81 3.19
N ALA A 157 -5.78 -6.10 2.99
CA ALA A 157 -4.52 -6.69 2.52
C ALA A 157 -3.91 -7.66 3.55
N CYS A 158 -3.05 -8.57 3.10
CA CYS A 158 -2.31 -9.51 3.94
C CYS A 158 -0.88 -9.01 4.18
N PHE A 159 -0.50 -8.84 5.46
CA PHE A 159 0.85 -8.46 5.90
C PHE A 159 1.42 -9.49 6.92
N ARG A 160 0.94 -10.74 6.90
CA ARG A 160 1.37 -11.75 7.85
C ARG A 160 2.88 -11.93 7.83
N ASP A 161 3.49 -11.90 9.03
CA ASP A 161 4.93 -12.09 9.20
C ASP A 161 5.80 -11.16 8.31
N ALA A 162 5.23 -10.03 7.87
CA ALA A 162 5.98 -9.02 7.14
C ALA A 162 6.95 -8.28 8.08
N VAL A 163 8.10 -7.88 7.55
CA VAL A 163 9.06 -7.01 8.25
C VAL A 163 9.05 -5.65 7.58
N LEU A 164 8.61 -4.64 8.33
CA LEU A 164 8.45 -3.26 7.89
C LEU A 164 9.46 -2.38 8.64
N GLU A 165 10.42 -1.79 7.92
CA GLU A 165 11.49 -0.97 8.49
C GLU A 165 11.51 0.42 7.87
N ASP A 166 11.45 1.46 8.68
CA ASP A 166 11.44 2.87 8.21
C ASP A 166 10.35 3.11 7.14
N VAL A 167 9.17 2.53 7.37
CA VAL A 167 8.01 2.67 6.47
C VAL A 167 7.13 3.83 6.93
N ASP A 168 6.76 4.69 5.98
CA ASP A 168 5.82 5.77 6.21
C ASP A 168 4.42 5.36 5.67
N PHE A 169 3.50 5.10 6.59
CA PHE A 169 2.11 4.81 6.24
C PHE A 169 1.28 6.07 6.00
N GLY A 170 1.74 7.24 6.48
CA GLY A 170 1.01 8.49 6.32
C GLY A 170 -0.49 8.33 6.62
N ASN A 171 -1.33 8.72 5.66
CA ASN A 171 -2.78 8.55 5.73
C ASN A 171 -3.25 7.29 4.97
N ALA A 172 -2.46 6.23 4.94
CA ALA A 172 -2.84 4.99 4.27
C ALA A 172 -4.10 4.38 4.90
N GLY A 173 -4.94 3.77 4.06
CA GLY A 173 -6.07 2.96 4.49
C GLY A 173 -5.68 1.48 4.47
N VAL A 174 -5.74 0.83 5.62
CA VAL A 174 -5.46 -0.62 5.76
C VAL A 174 -6.55 -1.31 6.59
N CYS A 175 -7.76 -0.74 6.66
CA CYS A 175 -8.85 -1.30 7.45
C CYS A 175 -9.10 -2.78 7.11
N GLY A 176 -9.28 -3.63 8.13
CA GLY A 176 -9.48 -5.06 7.97
C GLY A 176 -8.24 -5.84 7.50
N ALA A 177 -7.06 -5.22 7.45
CA ALA A 177 -5.83 -5.91 7.05
C ALA A 177 -5.34 -6.88 8.13
N ASP A 178 -4.61 -7.92 7.70
CA ASP A 178 -4.03 -8.94 8.57
C ASP A 178 -2.52 -8.70 8.74
N PHE A 179 -2.14 -8.22 9.92
CA PHE A 179 -0.76 -7.99 10.36
C PHE A 179 -0.29 -9.03 11.40
N THR A 180 -0.89 -10.23 11.42
CA THR A 180 -0.49 -11.27 12.36
C THR A 180 1.00 -11.54 12.26
N GLY A 181 1.73 -11.44 13.39
CA GLY A 181 3.17 -11.68 13.45
C GLY A 181 4.04 -10.63 12.73
N ALA A 182 3.45 -9.57 12.17
CA ALA A 182 4.22 -8.53 11.49
C ALA A 182 5.13 -7.77 12.47
N ARG A 183 6.28 -7.33 11.97
CA ARG A 183 7.23 -6.53 12.75
C ARG A 183 7.42 -5.16 12.13
N PHE A 184 7.14 -4.13 12.90
CA PHE A 184 7.29 -2.72 12.54
C PHE A 184 8.47 -2.13 13.31
N VAL A 185 9.43 -1.54 12.62
CA VAL A 185 10.62 -0.93 13.22
C VAL A 185 10.81 0.46 12.63
N TYR A 186 10.83 1.49 13.46
CA TYR A 186 10.93 2.89 13.06
C TYR A 186 9.83 3.34 12.06
N CYS A 187 8.65 2.73 12.10
CA CYS A 187 7.57 3.07 11.19
C CYS A 187 6.79 4.29 11.66
N LYS A 188 6.35 5.10 10.69
CA LYS A 188 5.43 6.23 10.90
C LYS A 188 4.03 5.81 10.51
N MET A 189 3.14 5.75 11.51
CA MET A 189 1.75 5.30 11.35
C MET A 189 0.77 6.36 11.90
N ASP A 190 1.20 7.61 11.96
CA ASP A 190 0.38 8.70 12.48
C ASP A 190 -0.85 8.91 11.59
N GLY A 191 -2.04 8.91 12.21
CA GLY A 191 -3.31 9.09 11.49
C GLY A 191 -3.69 7.96 10.54
N ILE A 192 -3.01 6.81 10.57
CA ILE A 192 -3.35 5.67 9.72
C ILE A 192 -4.80 5.21 9.98
N ALA A 193 -5.54 4.88 8.90
CA ALA A 193 -6.84 4.22 9.00
C ALA A 193 -6.62 2.69 9.04
N ALA A 194 -6.68 2.12 10.23
CA ALA A 194 -6.39 0.70 10.51
C ALA A 194 -7.44 0.08 11.45
N GLU A 195 -8.71 0.46 11.26
CA GLU A 195 -9.81 -0.15 11.99
C GLU A 195 -10.00 -1.61 11.59
N GLU A 196 -10.48 -2.43 12.53
CA GLU A 196 -10.80 -3.85 12.30
C GLU A 196 -9.60 -4.72 11.87
N CYS A 197 -8.38 -4.24 12.07
CA CYS A 197 -7.17 -4.97 11.72
C CYS A 197 -6.85 -6.10 12.70
N VAL A 198 -6.11 -7.11 12.23
CA VAL A 198 -5.56 -8.17 13.07
C VAL A 198 -4.07 -7.92 13.27
N PHE A 199 -3.68 -7.54 14.49
CA PHE A 199 -2.30 -7.33 14.93
C PHE A 199 -1.84 -8.41 15.92
N GLN A 200 -2.40 -9.62 15.85
CA GLN A 200 -2.03 -10.70 16.78
C GLN A 200 -0.53 -10.98 16.71
N ASN A 201 0.12 -10.96 17.89
CA ASN A 201 1.57 -11.17 18.03
C ASN A 201 2.44 -10.22 17.19
N ALA A 202 1.88 -9.11 16.73
CA ALA A 202 2.66 -8.10 16.03
C ALA A 202 3.63 -7.39 16.99
N VAL A 203 4.78 -6.96 16.46
CA VAL A 203 5.82 -6.28 17.24
C VAL A 203 6.03 -4.88 16.65
N PHE A 204 5.92 -3.87 17.51
CA PHE A 204 6.18 -2.47 17.16
C PHE A 204 7.38 -1.97 17.97
N GLU A 205 8.42 -1.49 17.32
CA GLU A 205 9.62 -0.95 17.94
C GLU A 205 9.92 0.45 17.38
N ASN A 206 10.01 1.45 18.27
CA ASN A 206 10.29 2.84 17.91
C ASN A 206 9.32 3.40 16.84
N CYS A 207 8.04 3.09 16.94
CA CYS A 207 7.02 3.51 15.99
C CYS A 207 6.18 4.68 16.51
N THR A 208 5.66 5.50 15.58
CA THR A 208 4.70 6.55 15.89
C THR A 208 3.31 6.15 15.37
N LEU A 209 2.31 6.16 16.28
CA LEU A 209 0.92 5.86 15.99
C LEU A 209 0.00 7.00 16.49
N ALA A 210 0.54 8.22 16.60
CA ALA A 210 -0.25 9.34 17.09
C ALA A 210 -1.50 9.55 16.23
N GLN A 211 -2.67 9.66 16.90
CA GLN A 211 -3.96 9.81 16.24
C GLN A 211 -4.32 8.68 15.25
N ALA A 212 -3.67 7.52 15.34
CA ALA A 212 -4.00 6.34 14.54
C ALA A 212 -5.40 5.82 14.89
N HIS A 213 -6.13 5.34 13.88
CA HIS A 213 -7.45 4.75 14.02
C HIS A 213 -7.34 3.23 14.07
N LEU A 214 -7.29 2.65 15.27
CA LEU A 214 -7.17 1.21 15.50
C LEU A 214 -8.46 0.58 16.05
N ALA A 215 -9.58 1.34 16.09
CA ALA A 215 -10.81 0.86 16.70
C ALA A 215 -11.21 -0.53 16.17
N HIS A 216 -11.74 -1.38 17.07
CA HIS A 216 -12.18 -2.73 16.78
C HIS A 216 -11.06 -3.73 16.36
N SER A 217 -9.80 -3.37 16.47
CA SER A 217 -8.68 -4.23 16.05
C SER A 217 -8.30 -5.26 17.13
N ASN A 218 -7.68 -6.37 16.70
CA ASN A 218 -7.18 -7.42 17.57
C ASN A 218 -5.67 -7.26 17.82
N LEU A 219 -5.30 -6.83 19.01
CA LEU A 219 -3.91 -6.64 19.47
C LEU A 219 -3.46 -7.76 20.44
N THR A 220 -4.11 -8.93 20.41
CA THR A 220 -3.77 -10.07 21.29
C THR A 220 -2.30 -10.46 21.14
N GLY A 221 -1.57 -10.46 22.24
CA GLY A 221 -0.15 -10.83 22.27
C GLY A 221 0.78 -9.85 21.56
N ALA A 222 0.28 -8.72 21.07
CA ALA A 222 1.15 -7.73 20.47
C ALA A 222 2.10 -7.10 21.50
N THR A 223 3.26 -6.62 21.01
CA THR A 223 4.24 -5.87 21.82
C THR A 223 4.50 -4.52 21.19
N MET A 224 4.43 -3.46 21.99
CA MET A 224 4.77 -2.10 21.59
C MET A 224 5.87 -1.58 22.51
N LYS A 225 7.01 -1.27 21.95
CA LYS A 225 8.18 -0.80 22.67
C LYS A 225 8.69 0.51 22.10
N ASP A 226 8.96 1.48 22.98
CA ASP A 226 9.41 2.81 22.58
C ASP A 226 8.48 3.46 21.54
N CYS A 227 7.15 3.31 21.70
CA CYS A 227 6.14 3.78 20.75
C CYS A 227 5.38 5.01 21.27
N LEU A 228 4.89 5.84 20.34
CA LEU A 228 4.04 7.00 20.63
C LEU A 228 2.61 6.72 20.17
N LEU A 229 1.65 6.62 21.12
CA LEU A 229 0.24 6.36 20.86
C LEU A 229 -0.66 7.54 21.32
N CYS A 230 -0.14 8.76 21.32
CA CYS A 230 -0.89 9.93 21.76
C CYS A 230 -2.13 10.14 20.90
N GLY A 231 -3.31 10.17 21.52
CA GLY A 231 -4.59 10.36 20.83
C GLY A 231 -5.02 9.19 19.93
N THR A 232 -4.36 8.04 20.02
CA THR A 232 -4.73 6.84 19.25
C THR A 232 -6.12 6.34 19.63
N ASP A 233 -6.94 6.00 18.65
CA ASP A 233 -8.24 5.38 18.86
C ASP A 233 -8.13 3.85 18.98
N MET A 234 -8.17 3.34 20.20
CA MET A 234 -8.14 1.91 20.52
C MET A 234 -9.49 1.41 21.04
N ARG A 235 -10.58 2.12 20.76
CA ARG A 235 -11.91 1.73 21.23
C ARG A 235 -12.27 0.33 20.74
N ARG A 236 -12.79 -0.50 21.67
CA ARG A 236 -13.22 -1.88 21.41
C ARG A 236 -12.13 -2.80 20.82
N CYS A 237 -10.87 -2.45 20.97
CA CYS A 237 -9.77 -3.37 20.64
C CYS A 237 -9.74 -4.55 21.59
N CYS A 238 -9.27 -5.72 21.11
CA CYS A 238 -8.79 -6.79 21.96
C CYS A 238 -7.35 -6.52 22.37
N ILE A 239 -7.08 -6.51 23.68
CA ILE A 239 -5.75 -6.24 24.24
C ILE A 239 -5.26 -7.39 25.14
N GLU A 240 -5.75 -8.62 24.93
CA GLU A 240 -5.29 -9.77 25.69
C GLU A 240 -3.78 -9.97 25.51
N ASN A 241 -3.04 -10.02 26.62
CA ASN A 241 -1.56 -10.15 26.62
C ASN A 241 -0.81 -9.05 25.80
N LEU A 242 -1.43 -7.91 25.56
CA LEU A 242 -0.72 -6.75 24.99
C LEU A 242 0.37 -6.28 25.96
N SER A 243 1.61 -6.19 25.50
CA SER A 243 2.74 -5.62 26.23
C SER A 243 3.05 -4.21 25.76
N LEU A 244 3.17 -3.27 26.69
CA LEU A 244 3.54 -1.89 26.45
C LEU A 244 4.81 -1.59 27.27
N GLU A 245 5.93 -1.38 26.58
CA GLU A 245 7.23 -1.07 27.18
C GLU A 245 7.66 0.32 26.73
N ASP A 246 7.95 1.22 27.68
CA ASP A 246 8.40 2.60 27.39
C ASP A 246 7.56 3.31 26.32
N THR A 247 6.23 3.09 26.38
CA THR A 247 5.26 3.50 25.35
C THR A 247 4.31 4.55 25.92
N GLU A 248 4.17 5.68 25.24
CA GLU A 248 3.32 6.79 25.64
C GLU A 248 1.88 6.62 25.10
N LEU A 249 0.91 6.66 26.02
CA LEU A 249 -0.53 6.50 25.75
C LEU A 249 -1.34 7.78 26.07
N GLU A 250 -0.73 8.94 26.09
CA GLU A 250 -1.40 10.17 26.45
C GLU A 250 -2.61 10.43 25.54
N ASP A 251 -3.77 10.73 26.15
CA ASP A 251 -5.03 10.98 25.44
C ASP A 251 -5.53 9.87 24.51
N ALA A 252 -5.02 8.64 24.61
CA ALA A 252 -5.54 7.50 23.84
C ALA A 252 -6.98 7.15 24.24
N TYR A 253 -7.82 6.83 23.24
CA TYR A 253 -9.22 6.45 23.46
C TYR A 253 -9.31 4.94 23.67
N THR A 254 -9.65 4.50 24.88
CA THR A 254 -9.64 3.09 25.29
C THR A 254 -11.00 2.56 25.72
N GLN A 255 -12.11 3.23 25.37
CA GLN A 255 -13.43 2.80 25.79
C GLN A 255 -13.81 1.45 25.17
N GLY A 256 -14.26 0.53 26.04
CA GLY A 256 -14.75 -0.78 25.62
C GLY A 256 -13.66 -1.74 25.16
N VAL A 257 -12.38 -1.50 25.50
CA VAL A 257 -11.32 -2.49 25.22
C VAL A 257 -11.62 -3.83 25.90
N MET A 258 -11.32 -4.92 25.21
CA MET A 258 -11.59 -6.28 25.65
C MET A 258 -10.29 -6.95 26.08
N LYS A 259 -10.29 -7.52 27.29
CA LYS A 259 -9.11 -8.16 27.88
C LYS A 259 -8.99 -9.65 27.55
N ARG A 260 -9.97 -10.21 26.84
CA ARG A 260 -9.98 -11.59 26.38
C ARG A 260 -10.41 -11.65 24.92
N GLU A 261 -9.66 -12.38 24.14
CA GLU A 261 -9.91 -12.56 22.70
C GLU A 261 -11.29 -13.18 22.42
N GLN A 262 -11.77 -14.08 23.29
CA GLN A 262 -13.09 -14.69 23.16
C GLN A 262 -14.23 -13.66 23.19
N ASP A 263 -14.10 -12.61 24.00
CA ASP A 263 -15.10 -11.54 24.08
C ASP A 263 -15.11 -10.71 22.79
N TRP A 264 -13.95 -10.51 22.20
CA TRP A 264 -13.78 -9.80 20.93
C TRP A 264 -14.34 -10.63 19.75
N GLN A 265 -14.00 -11.94 19.67
CA GLN A 265 -14.51 -12.83 18.62
C GLN A 265 -16.03 -12.95 18.63
N GLN A 266 -16.68 -12.97 19.81
CA GLN A 266 -18.14 -12.98 19.92
C GLN A 266 -18.78 -11.68 19.40
N SER A 267 -18.09 -10.56 19.53
CA SER A 267 -18.60 -9.25 19.11
C SER A 267 -18.42 -8.97 17.62
N PHE A 268 -17.39 -9.55 16.97
CA PHE A 268 -16.98 -9.19 15.59
C PHE A 268 -16.65 -10.38 14.70
N GLY A 269 -16.29 -11.54 15.26
CA GLY A 269 -15.77 -12.68 14.50
C GLY A 269 -16.78 -13.35 13.57
N SER A 270 -18.08 -13.09 13.71
CA SER A 270 -19.11 -13.64 12.82
C SER A 270 -19.25 -12.86 11.50
N GLU A 271 -18.79 -11.62 11.44
CA GLU A 271 -18.89 -10.78 10.25
C GLU A 271 -17.66 -10.88 9.33
N MET A 272 -16.47 -11.16 9.90
CA MET A 272 -15.22 -11.26 9.12
C MET A 272 -15.05 -12.59 8.34
N VAL A 273 -15.84 -13.62 8.61
CA VAL A 273 -15.73 -14.94 7.95
C VAL A 273 -16.51 -15.02 6.63
N MET A 274 -17.24 -13.98 6.26
CA MET A 274 -18.10 -13.96 5.07
C MET A 274 -17.71 -12.93 4.00
N GLY A 275 -16.45 -12.49 3.96
CA GLY A 275 -15.91 -11.59 2.96
C GLY A 275 -15.00 -12.30 1.96
#